data_b894c9d9e15b5963e1ed3179538e107a
#
_entry.id   b894c9d9e15b5963e1ed3179538e107a
#
_cell.length_a   1.000
_cell.length_b   1.000
_cell.length_c   1.000
_cell.angle_alpha   90.00
_cell.angle_beta   90.00
_cell.angle_gamma   90.00
#
_symmetry.space_group_name_H-M   'P 1'
#
loop_
_entity.id
_entity.type
_entity.pdbx_description
1 polymer ?
#
loop_
_entity_poly.entity_id
_entity_poly.type
_entity_poly.pdbx_seq_one_letter_code
_entity_poly.pdbx_strand_id
1 'polypeptide(L)'
;MQAFLEYVVKGLVNHPEAVTVTPVVKDALTIYELRLHPDDVGKVIGRQGMTINALRSLLLAGSARKSLRCSLEIVEEKPPAELEN
;
A
#
# COMPACT_ATOMS: atom_id res chain seq x y z
N MET A 1 5.59 -4.58 -10.11
CA MET A 1 4.76 -4.68 -8.88
C MET A 1 3.90 -3.45 -8.64
N GLN A 2 4.38 -2.28 -8.98
CA GLN A 2 3.60 -1.05 -8.76
C GLN A 2 2.24 -1.09 -9.47
N ALA A 3 2.22 -1.42 -10.76
CA ALA A 3 0.98 -1.47 -11.52
C ALA A 3 0.01 -2.52 -10.98
N PHE A 4 0.55 -3.64 -10.52
CA PHE A 4 -0.25 -4.70 -9.92
C PHE A 4 -0.93 -4.20 -8.63
N LEU A 5 -0.15 -3.55 -7.77
CA LEU A 5 -0.68 -3.03 -6.51
C LEU A 5 -1.76 -1.96 -6.76
N GLU A 6 -1.51 -1.07 -7.71
CA GLU A 6 -2.50 -0.05 -8.07
C GLU A 6 -3.79 -0.69 -8.57
N TYR A 7 -3.67 -1.68 -9.42
CA TYR A 7 -4.83 -2.35 -9.99
C TYR A 7 -5.69 -3.00 -8.89
N VAL A 8 -5.04 -3.77 -8.02
CA VAL A 8 -5.76 -4.49 -6.96
C VAL A 8 -6.40 -3.51 -5.98
N VAL A 9 -5.64 -2.52 -5.53
CA VAL A 9 -6.13 -1.57 -4.54
C VAL A 9 -7.29 -0.74 -5.11
N LYS A 10 -7.17 -0.28 -6.35
CA LYS A 10 -8.25 0.48 -6.97
C LYS A 10 -9.54 -0.31 -7.08
N GLY A 11 -9.43 -1.64 -7.17
CA GLY A 11 -10.60 -2.51 -7.18
C GLY A 11 -11.26 -2.70 -5.83
N LEU A 12 -10.58 -2.34 -4.74
CA LEU A 12 -11.09 -2.53 -3.38
C LEU A 12 -11.72 -1.28 -2.77
N VAL A 13 -11.42 -0.11 -3.33
CA VAL A 13 -11.75 1.16 -2.68
C VAL A 13 -12.89 1.89 -3.37
N ASN A 14 -13.48 2.86 -2.66
CA ASN A 14 -14.53 3.72 -3.20
C ASN A 14 -13.97 4.96 -3.91
N HIS A 15 -12.71 5.31 -3.62
CA HIS A 15 -12.06 6.50 -4.19
C HIS A 15 -10.79 6.10 -4.94
N PRO A 16 -10.93 5.39 -6.07
CA PRO A 16 -9.75 4.92 -6.82
C PRO A 16 -8.88 6.05 -7.33
N GLU A 17 -9.46 7.23 -7.54
CA GLU A 17 -8.69 8.39 -8.00
C GLU A 17 -7.68 8.88 -6.96
N ALA A 18 -7.88 8.51 -5.68
CA ALA A 18 -6.96 8.90 -4.61
C ALA A 18 -5.86 7.88 -4.35
N VAL A 19 -5.88 6.76 -5.05
CA VAL A 19 -4.88 5.70 -4.86
C VAL A 19 -3.57 6.08 -5.56
N THR A 20 -2.49 6.06 -4.81
CA THR A 20 -1.14 6.29 -5.34
C THR A 20 -0.19 5.27 -4.74
N VAL A 21 0.61 4.64 -5.57
CA VAL A 21 1.66 3.71 -5.12
C VAL A 21 3.00 4.29 -5.54
N THR A 22 3.85 4.57 -4.57
CA THR A 22 5.17 5.17 -4.81
C THR A 22 6.27 4.23 -4.34
N PRO A 23 7.14 3.76 -5.22
CA PRO A 23 8.27 2.93 -4.79
C PRO A 23 9.36 3.82 -4.19
N VAL A 24 9.87 3.41 -3.03
CA VAL A 24 10.99 4.06 -2.36
C VAL A 24 12.07 3.01 -2.17
N VAL A 25 13.26 3.26 -2.72
CA VAL A 25 14.37 2.31 -2.61
C VAL A 25 15.30 2.75 -1.49
N LYS A 26 15.57 1.83 -0.56
CA LYS A 26 16.46 2.05 0.57
C LYS A 26 17.30 0.80 0.78
N ASP A 27 18.62 0.87 0.60
CA ASP A 27 19.53 -0.23 0.89
C ASP A 27 19.08 -1.57 0.29
N ALA A 28 18.81 -1.63 -0.96
CA ALA A 28 18.36 -2.83 -1.65
C ALA A 28 16.95 -3.30 -1.27
N LEU A 29 16.24 -2.52 -0.44
CA LEU A 29 14.85 -2.78 -0.11
C LEU A 29 13.97 -1.78 -0.85
N THR A 30 12.94 -2.25 -1.54
CA THR A 30 11.95 -1.37 -2.16
C THR A 30 10.70 -1.36 -1.29
N ILE A 31 10.34 -0.17 -0.83
CA ILE A 31 9.12 0.01 -0.04
C ILE A 31 8.08 0.66 -0.94
N TYR A 32 6.96 -0.02 -1.13
CA TYR A 32 5.85 0.57 -1.87
C TYR A 32 4.96 1.32 -0.91
N GLU A 33 4.97 2.64 -1.03
CA GLU A 33 4.15 3.51 -0.19
C GLU A 33 2.80 3.69 -0.85
N LEU A 34 1.77 3.25 -0.16
CA LEU A 34 0.40 3.30 -0.65
C LEU A 34 -0.34 4.44 0.02
N ARG A 35 -0.85 5.36 -0.77
CA ARG A 35 -1.67 6.47 -0.29
C ARG A 35 -3.09 6.28 -0.76
N LEU A 36 -4.03 6.52 0.13
CA LEU A 36 -5.44 6.27 -0.08
C LEU A 36 -6.28 7.42 0.49
N HIS A 37 -7.53 7.49 0.03
CA HIS A 37 -8.49 8.33 0.71
C HIS A 37 -8.68 7.79 2.14
N PRO A 38 -8.75 8.68 3.15
CA PRO A 38 -8.88 8.21 4.54
C PRO A 38 -10.03 7.25 4.78
N ASP A 39 -11.16 7.43 4.08
CA ASP A 39 -12.31 6.55 4.23
C ASP A 39 -12.05 5.13 3.72
N ASP A 40 -11.04 4.95 2.88
CA ASP A 40 -10.75 3.66 2.27
C ASP A 40 -9.66 2.87 2.98
N VAL A 41 -8.96 3.47 3.92
CA VAL A 41 -7.84 2.81 4.61
C VAL A 41 -8.30 1.51 5.26
N GLY A 42 -9.44 1.53 5.95
CA GLY A 42 -9.97 0.32 6.59
C GLY A 42 -10.29 -0.79 5.60
N LYS A 43 -10.70 -0.44 4.38
CA LYS A 43 -11.02 -1.45 3.36
C LYS A 43 -9.78 -2.18 2.87
N VAL A 44 -8.66 -1.48 2.79
CA VAL A 44 -7.40 -2.06 2.33
C VAL A 44 -6.75 -2.86 3.44
N ILE A 45 -6.84 -2.38 4.68
CA ILE A 45 -6.34 -3.14 5.82
C ILE A 45 -7.15 -4.43 5.98
N GLY A 46 -8.47 -4.31 5.89
CA GLY A 46 -9.36 -5.44 6.03
C GLY A 46 -9.54 -5.85 7.49
N ARG A 47 -10.44 -6.83 7.70
CA ARG A 47 -10.71 -7.32 9.05
C ARG A 47 -9.45 -7.94 9.64
N GLN A 48 -9.02 -7.43 10.78
CA GLN A 48 -7.83 -7.92 11.50
C GLN A 48 -6.56 -7.90 10.63
N GLY A 49 -6.52 -7.01 9.67
CA GLY A 49 -5.36 -6.87 8.80
C GLY A 49 -5.25 -7.94 7.71
N MET A 50 -6.29 -8.72 7.47
CA MET A 50 -6.22 -9.84 6.53
C MET A 50 -5.92 -9.42 5.10
N THR A 51 -6.54 -8.34 4.63
CA THR A 51 -6.35 -7.89 3.25
C THR A 51 -4.94 -7.37 3.03
N ILE A 52 -4.46 -6.50 3.91
CA ILE A 52 -3.11 -5.95 3.75
C ILE A 52 -2.04 -7.03 3.88
N ASN A 53 -2.26 -8.01 4.77
CA ASN A 53 -1.32 -9.11 4.91
C ASN A 53 -1.31 -10.02 3.68
N ALA A 54 -2.47 -10.21 3.06
CA ALA A 54 -2.54 -10.98 1.81
C ALA A 54 -1.78 -10.26 0.69
N LEU A 55 -1.92 -8.94 0.60
CA LEU A 55 -1.19 -8.14 -0.38
C LEU A 55 0.32 -8.24 -0.16
N ARG A 56 0.75 -8.19 1.09
CA ARG A 56 2.17 -8.35 1.43
C ARG A 56 2.70 -9.73 1.05
N SER A 57 1.89 -10.77 1.26
CA SER A 57 2.29 -12.13 0.89
C SER A 57 2.44 -12.28 -0.62
N LEU A 58 1.53 -11.70 -1.38
CA LEU A 58 1.63 -11.71 -2.84
C LEU A 58 2.85 -10.96 -3.33
N LEU A 59 3.16 -9.84 -2.70
CA LEU A 59 4.32 -9.04 -3.04
C LEU A 59 5.61 -9.81 -2.78
N LEU A 60 5.70 -10.50 -1.65
CA LEU A 60 6.86 -11.34 -1.33
C LEU A 60 7.02 -12.47 -2.33
N ALA A 61 5.93 -13.14 -2.68
CA ALA A 61 5.97 -14.24 -3.64
C ALA A 61 6.45 -13.76 -5.02
N GLY A 62 5.97 -12.60 -5.45
CA GLY A 62 6.36 -12.05 -6.74
C GLY A 62 7.80 -11.58 -6.77
N SER A 63 8.27 -10.96 -5.68
CA SER A 63 9.62 -10.43 -5.62
C SER A 63 10.68 -11.51 -5.40
N ALA A 64 10.32 -12.63 -4.76
CA ALA A 64 11.27 -13.71 -4.51
C ALA A 64 11.85 -14.29 -5.80
N ARG A 65 11.05 -14.33 -6.86
CA ARG A 65 11.50 -14.85 -8.15
C ARG A 65 12.60 -13.99 -8.79
N LYS A 66 12.65 -12.72 -8.41
CA LYS A 66 13.62 -11.77 -8.96
C LYS A 66 14.72 -11.42 -7.96
N SER A 67 14.76 -12.14 -6.84
CA SER A 67 15.71 -11.87 -5.75
C SER A 67 15.62 -10.43 -5.23
N LEU A 68 14.43 -9.84 -5.28
CA LEU A 68 14.20 -8.48 -4.81
C LEU A 68 13.59 -8.52 -3.41
N ARG A 69 13.89 -7.50 -2.64
CA ARG A 69 13.29 -7.33 -1.31
C ARG A 69 12.30 -6.20 -1.39
N CYS A 70 11.04 -6.50 -1.08
CA CYS A 70 9.96 -5.53 -1.17
C CYS A 70 9.12 -5.52 0.10
N SER A 71 8.53 -4.38 0.37
CA SER A 71 7.64 -4.20 1.50
C SER A 71 6.52 -3.26 1.08
N LEU A 72 5.41 -3.28 1.81
CA LEU A 72 4.25 -2.44 1.51
C LEU A 72 3.86 -1.70 2.77
N GLU A 73 3.73 -0.38 2.67
CA GLU A 73 3.31 0.45 3.79
C GLU A 73 2.17 1.36 3.37
N ILE A 74 1.21 1.54 4.26
CA ILE A 74 0.13 2.50 4.05
C ILE A 74 0.55 3.81 4.68
N VAL A 75 0.55 4.87 3.88
CA VAL A 75 0.86 6.21 4.35
C VAL A 75 -0.47 6.94 4.57
N GLU A 76 -0.74 7.29 5.81
CA GLU A 76 -1.94 8.04 6.15
C GLU A 76 -1.61 9.53 6.16
N GLU A 77 -2.34 10.27 5.33
CA GLU A 77 -2.21 11.72 5.33
C GLU A 77 -3.23 12.31 6.27
N LYS A 78 -2.76 13.01 7.29
CA LYS A 78 -3.64 13.64 8.25
C LYS A 78 -3.94 15.07 7.82
N PRO A 79 -5.16 15.54 8.05
CA PRO A 79 -5.48 16.95 7.83
C PRO A 79 -4.57 17.85 8.66
N PRO A 80 -4.21 19.05 8.16
CA PRO A 80 -3.33 19.95 8.90
C PRO A 80 -3.79 20.25 10.33
N ALA A 81 -5.09 20.32 10.55
CA ALA A 81 -5.63 20.58 11.90
C ALA A 81 -5.24 19.51 12.91
N GLU A 82 -5.09 18.27 12.46
CA GLU A 82 -4.69 17.18 13.34
C GLU A 82 -3.21 17.22 13.67
N LEU A 83 -2.42 17.80 12.78
CA LEU A 83 -0.99 17.90 12.99
C LEU A 83 -0.61 18.95 14.04
N GLU A 84 -1.52 19.86 14.33
CA GLU A 84 -1.28 20.94 15.31
C GLU A 84 -1.49 20.50 16.74
N ASN A 85 -2.04 19.35 16.93
CA ASN A 85 -2.27 18.81 18.27
C ASN A 85 -1.11 17.89 18.67
#